data_92caae70c64e698a3c64b2eda92f3351
#
_entry.id   92caae70c64e698a3c64b2eda92f3351
#
_cell.length_a   1.000
_cell.length_b   1.000
_cell.length_c   1.000
_cell.angle_alpha   90.00
_cell.angle_beta   90.00
_cell.angle_gamma   90.00
#
_symmetry.space_group_name_H-M   'P 1'
#
loop_
_entity.id
_entity.type
_entity.pdbx_description
1 polymer ?
#
loop_
_entity_poly.entity_id
_entity_poly.type
_entity_poly.pdbx_seq_one_letter_code
_entity_poly.pdbx_strand_id
1 'polypeptide(L)'
;MRKFTTLTSIAAPLNETNIDTDIIFPARFLLIMDKLGLGKYAFNERRNTGIKGSNFVLDTPPYLGSEILVTGARFGIGSSREQAVWALTDLGIRCIIAPSFGDIFYANCLNNGLLPIEFNGAEYQLVMQAANEAEPITIDLATQTLTASNICLLYTSPSPRDKRQSRMPSSA
;
A
#
# COMPACT_ATOMS: atom_id res chain seq x y z
N MET A 1 -9.37 -13.49 4.97
CA MET A 1 -8.31 -12.48 5.14
C MET A 1 -7.08 -13.10 5.79
N ARG A 2 -5.95 -12.98 5.15
CA ARG A 2 -4.71 -13.54 5.67
C ARG A 2 -4.18 -12.68 6.81
N LYS A 3 -3.84 -13.32 7.94
CA LYS A 3 -3.35 -12.63 9.12
C LYS A 3 -1.96 -12.03 8.85
N PHE A 4 -1.80 -10.74 9.15
CA PHE A 4 -0.52 -10.05 9.03
C PHE A 4 0.26 -10.20 10.34
N THR A 5 1.43 -10.80 10.28
CA THR A 5 2.33 -10.91 11.45
C THR A 5 3.69 -10.29 11.13
N THR A 6 4.39 -10.87 10.18
CA THR A 6 5.69 -10.38 9.71
C THR A 6 5.71 -10.52 8.20
N LEU A 7 6.24 -9.51 7.53
CA LEU A 7 6.31 -9.48 6.08
C LEU A 7 7.71 -9.05 5.66
N THR A 8 8.34 -9.84 4.80
CA THR A 8 9.61 -9.46 4.16
C THR A 8 9.41 -9.48 2.66
N SER A 9 9.71 -8.38 2.02
CA SER A 9 9.57 -8.23 0.57
C SER A 9 10.46 -7.11 0.07
N ILE A 10 10.86 -7.18 -1.18
CA ILE A 10 11.38 -6.01 -1.88
C ILE A 10 10.19 -5.07 -2.06
N ALA A 11 10.35 -3.82 -1.68
CA ALA A 11 9.29 -2.83 -1.79
C ALA A 11 9.35 -2.12 -3.15
N ALA A 12 8.22 -1.98 -3.80
CA ALA A 12 8.14 -1.29 -5.07
C ALA A 12 8.01 0.22 -4.85
N PRO A 13 8.92 1.04 -5.40
CA PRO A 13 8.82 2.49 -5.28
C PRO A 13 7.91 3.05 -6.36
N LEU A 14 6.86 3.76 -5.95
CA LEU A 14 5.98 4.48 -6.86
C LEU A 14 6.08 5.96 -6.50
N ASN A 15 7.06 6.65 -7.10
CA ASN A 15 7.43 8.04 -6.78
C ASN A 15 6.42 9.03 -7.37
N GLU A 16 5.18 8.95 -6.92
CA GLU A 16 4.10 9.80 -7.41
C GLU A 16 3.21 10.21 -6.25
N THR A 17 2.86 11.50 -6.18
CA THR A 17 1.94 12.03 -5.16
C THR A 17 0.53 12.09 -5.71
N ASN A 18 -0.44 12.21 -4.79
CA ASN A 18 -1.86 12.40 -5.16
C ASN A 18 -2.42 11.31 -6.06
N ILE A 19 -2.02 10.07 -5.83
CA ILE A 19 -2.60 8.93 -6.54
C ILE A 19 -3.99 8.70 -5.95
N ASP A 20 -5.01 9.08 -6.68
CA ASP A 20 -6.39 8.94 -6.21
C ASP A 20 -6.95 7.55 -6.48
N THR A 21 -8.14 7.29 -5.94
CA THR A 21 -8.77 5.97 -6.09
C THR A 21 -9.11 5.64 -7.54
N ASP A 22 -9.32 6.64 -8.39
CA ASP A 22 -9.58 6.39 -9.80
C ASP A 22 -8.32 5.93 -10.55
N ILE A 23 -7.16 6.42 -10.15
CA ILE A 23 -5.89 5.94 -10.70
C ILE A 23 -5.63 4.50 -10.24
N ILE A 24 -5.93 4.20 -8.96
CA ILE A 24 -5.74 2.85 -8.42
C ILE A 24 -6.70 1.87 -9.08
N PHE A 25 -7.98 2.26 -9.20
CA PHE A 25 -9.01 1.39 -9.75
C PHE A 25 -10.03 2.24 -10.52
N PRO A 26 -9.93 2.31 -11.85
CA PRO A 26 -10.78 3.20 -12.66
C PRO A 26 -12.28 2.94 -12.50
N ALA A 27 -13.05 4.03 -12.55
CA ALA A 27 -14.49 4.00 -12.32
C ALA A 27 -15.23 3.03 -13.26
N ARG A 28 -14.74 2.85 -14.47
CA ARG A 28 -15.41 1.96 -15.45
C ARG A 28 -15.41 0.49 -15.02
N PHE A 29 -14.59 0.12 -14.04
CA PHE A 29 -14.55 -1.25 -13.53
C PHE A 29 -15.39 -1.46 -12.26
N LEU A 30 -16.08 -0.42 -11.77
CA LEU A 30 -16.84 -0.48 -10.52
C LEU A 30 -18.03 -1.44 -10.56
N LEU A 31 -18.48 -1.82 -11.76
CA LEU A 31 -19.58 -2.77 -11.92
C LEU A 31 -19.16 -4.21 -11.66
N ILE A 32 -17.85 -4.47 -11.55
CA ILE A 32 -17.34 -5.79 -11.24
C ILE A 32 -17.53 -6.04 -9.75
N MET A 33 -18.31 -7.04 -9.38
CA MET A 33 -18.69 -7.32 -7.99
C MET A 33 -17.74 -8.28 -7.29
N ASP A 34 -16.98 -9.09 -8.03
CA ASP A 34 -16.06 -10.05 -7.45
C ASP A 34 -14.84 -9.37 -6.87
N LYS A 35 -14.41 -9.82 -5.69
CA LYS A 35 -13.17 -9.35 -5.08
C LYS A 35 -11.94 -10.00 -5.70
N LEU A 36 -12.09 -11.18 -6.27
CA LEU A 36 -11.01 -11.91 -6.90
C LEU A 36 -10.85 -11.47 -8.36
N GLY A 37 -9.61 -11.39 -8.81
CA GLY A 37 -9.30 -11.02 -10.19
C GLY A 37 -9.29 -9.53 -10.45
N LEU A 38 -9.53 -8.69 -9.45
CA LEU A 38 -9.50 -7.24 -9.63
C LEU A 38 -8.09 -6.68 -9.82
N GLY A 39 -7.07 -7.42 -9.39
CA GLY A 39 -5.69 -6.96 -9.49
C GLY A 39 -5.25 -6.64 -10.91
N LYS A 40 -5.81 -7.30 -11.90
CA LYS A 40 -5.51 -7.03 -13.30
C LYS A 40 -5.96 -5.63 -13.76
N TYR A 41 -6.88 -5.03 -13.02
CA TYR A 41 -7.38 -3.68 -13.32
C TYR A 41 -6.70 -2.61 -12.47
N ALA A 42 -5.93 -3.01 -11.46
CA ALA A 42 -5.23 -2.05 -10.61
C ALA A 42 -4.24 -1.24 -11.45
N PHE A 43 -4.24 0.06 -11.27
CA PHE A 43 -3.38 0.97 -12.02
C PHE A 43 -3.50 0.80 -13.54
N ASN A 44 -4.72 0.51 -14.01
CA ASN A 44 -4.95 0.14 -15.42
C ASN A 44 -4.36 1.14 -16.40
N GLU A 45 -4.52 2.45 -16.12
CA GLU A 45 -4.04 3.48 -17.03
C GLU A 45 -2.51 3.61 -17.04
N ARG A 46 -1.84 3.08 -16.00
CA ARG A 46 -0.38 3.04 -15.92
C ARG A 46 0.20 1.77 -16.54
N ARG A 47 -0.57 0.68 -16.56
CA ARG A 47 -0.11 -0.65 -16.98
C ARG A 47 -0.51 -1.00 -18.40
N ASN A 48 -1.70 -0.59 -18.82
CA ASN A 48 -2.30 -0.99 -20.11
C ASN A 48 -2.37 0.19 -21.07
N THR A 49 -1.23 0.84 -21.31
CA THR A 49 -1.16 2.02 -22.16
C THR A 49 -1.17 1.69 -23.67
N GLY A 50 -1.24 0.40 -24.03
CA GLY A 50 -1.15 -0.02 -25.43
C GLY A 50 0.28 -0.02 -25.97
N ILE A 51 1.25 0.42 -25.19
CA ILE A 51 2.66 0.39 -25.57
C ILE A 51 3.24 -0.93 -25.05
N LYS A 52 3.81 -1.73 -25.96
CA LYS A 52 4.51 -2.94 -25.57
C LYS A 52 5.65 -2.58 -24.60
N GLY A 53 5.67 -3.27 -23.45
CA GLY A 53 6.71 -3.04 -22.45
C GLY A 53 6.38 -1.90 -21.51
N SER A 54 5.18 -1.91 -20.95
CA SER A 54 4.85 -1.03 -19.84
C SER A 54 5.95 -1.13 -18.78
N ASN A 55 6.54 0.01 -18.42
CA ASN A 55 7.57 0.08 -17.38
C ASN A 55 6.96 0.35 -16.01
N PHE A 56 5.70 -0.03 -15.80
CA PHE A 56 5.08 0.13 -14.50
C PHE A 56 5.83 -0.71 -13.46
N VAL A 57 6.13 -0.09 -12.33
CA VAL A 57 7.06 -0.65 -11.35
C VAL A 57 6.66 -2.06 -10.88
N LEU A 58 5.37 -2.30 -10.65
CA LEU A 58 4.90 -3.59 -10.15
C LEU A 58 4.95 -4.70 -11.20
N ASP A 59 5.15 -4.36 -12.46
CA ASP A 59 5.23 -5.32 -13.56
C ASP A 59 6.66 -5.54 -14.04
N THR A 60 7.64 -4.93 -13.40
CA THR A 60 9.03 -4.90 -13.86
C THR A 60 9.97 -5.46 -12.79
N PRO A 61 10.82 -6.46 -13.10
CA PRO A 61 11.85 -6.88 -12.15
C PRO A 61 12.76 -5.71 -11.76
N PRO A 62 13.24 -5.64 -10.51
CA PRO A 62 13.12 -6.63 -9.44
C PRO A 62 11.83 -6.54 -8.63
N TYR A 63 10.91 -5.66 -8.99
CA TYR A 63 9.73 -5.32 -8.21
C TYR A 63 8.50 -6.17 -8.53
N LEU A 64 8.59 -7.00 -9.57
CA LEU A 64 7.50 -7.90 -9.93
C LEU A 64 7.22 -8.84 -8.75
N GLY A 65 5.96 -8.87 -8.30
CA GLY A 65 5.59 -9.69 -7.15
C GLY A 65 5.84 -9.05 -5.78
N SER A 66 6.24 -7.77 -5.74
CA SER A 66 6.39 -7.05 -4.48
C SER A 66 5.10 -7.06 -3.68
N GLU A 67 5.22 -7.27 -2.36
CA GLU A 67 4.09 -7.22 -1.44
C GLU A 67 4.02 -5.90 -0.66
N ILE A 68 5.02 -5.04 -0.83
CA ILE A 68 5.10 -3.73 -0.20
C ILE A 68 5.18 -2.66 -1.29
N LEU A 69 4.36 -1.63 -1.15
CA LEU A 69 4.37 -0.46 -2.05
C LEU A 69 4.80 0.76 -1.26
N VAL A 70 5.81 1.48 -1.72
CA VAL A 70 6.23 2.76 -1.14
C VAL A 70 5.85 3.86 -2.13
N THR A 71 5.00 4.77 -1.71
CA THR A 71 4.43 5.76 -2.61
C THR A 71 4.51 7.17 -2.02
N GLY A 72 4.15 8.17 -2.81
CA GLY A 72 4.17 9.56 -2.37
C GLY A 72 2.96 9.94 -1.53
N ALA A 73 2.90 11.20 -1.14
CA ALA A 73 1.87 11.72 -0.24
C ALA A 73 0.46 11.64 -0.85
N ARG A 74 -0.53 11.56 0.03
CA ARG A 74 -1.95 11.61 -0.32
C ARG A 74 -2.39 10.46 -1.22
N PHE A 75 -1.93 9.26 -0.88
CA PHE A 75 -2.31 8.06 -1.61
C PHE A 75 -3.76 7.65 -1.28
N GLY A 76 -4.53 7.34 -2.30
CA GLY A 76 -5.91 6.89 -2.11
C GLY A 76 -6.90 8.01 -1.85
N ILE A 77 -6.57 9.25 -2.15
CA ILE A 77 -7.51 10.37 -2.05
C ILE A 77 -8.64 10.23 -3.08
N GLY A 78 -9.67 11.03 -2.92
CA GLY A 78 -10.79 11.04 -3.86
C GLY A 78 -11.96 10.19 -3.39
N SER A 79 -12.71 9.64 -4.33
CA SER A 79 -13.95 8.92 -4.05
C SER A 79 -13.74 7.68 -3.20
N SER A 80 -14.72 7.38 -2.35
CA SER A 80 -14.70 6.17 -1.54
C SER A 80 -14.92 4.94 -2.43
N ARG A 81 -13.87 4.16 -2.63
CA ARG A 81 -13.92 2.94 -3.44
C ARG A 81 -13.18 1.82 -2.73
N GLU A 82 -13.95 0.95 -2.09
CA GLU A 82 -13.37 -0.22 -1.45
C GLU A 82 -12.72 -1.15 -2.47
N GLN A 83 -13.23 -1.14 -3.71
CA GLN A 83 -12.65 -1.92 -4.81
C GLN A 83 -11.19 -1.58 -5.08
N ALA A 84 -10.77 -0.34 -4.82
CA ALA A 84 -9.37 0.02 -4.95
C ALA A 84 -8.50 -0.83 -4.01
N VAL A 85 -8.95 -1.00 -2.77
CA VAL A 85 -8.24 -1.86 -1.80
C VAL A 85 -8.29 -3.32 -2.22
N TRP A 86 -9.44 -3.81 -2.68
CA TRP A 86 -9.57 -5.18 -3.16
C TRP A 86 -8.62 -5.46 -4.33
N ALA A 87 -8.52 -4.52 -5.26
CA ALA A 87 -7.62 -4.65 -6.41
C ALA A 87 -6.16 -4.75 -5.97
N LEU A 88 -5.76 -3.91 -5.02
CA LEU A 88 -4.39 -3.95 -4.50
C LEU A 88 -4.09 -5.25 -3.76
N THR A 89 -5.03 -5.72 -2.94
CA THR A 89 -4.83 -7.00 -2.22
C THR A 89 -4.81 -8.19 -3.18
N ASP A 90 -5.65 -8.17 -4.21
CA ASP A 90 -5.64 -9.22 -5.22
C ASP A 90 -4.33 -9.21 -6.03
N LEU A 91 -3.76 -8.03 -6.24
CA LEU A 91 -2.47 -7.90 -6.91
C LEU A 91 -1.31 -8.46 -6.06
N GLY A 92 -1.54 -8.64 -4.76
CA GLY A 92 -0.54 -9.20 -3.85
C GLY A 92 0.03 -8.18 -2.86
N ILE A 93 -0.40 -6.93 -2.90
CA ILE A 93 0.07 -5.91 -1.97
C ILE A 93 -0.52 -6.16 -0.58
N ARG A 94 0.34 -6.14 0.43
CA ARG A 94 -0.03 -6.36 1.83
C ARG A 94 0.29 -5.17 2.72
N CYS A 95 1.16 -4.28 2.26
CA CYS A 95 1.56 -3.09 3.02
C CYS A 95 1.80 -1.93 2.05
N ILE A 96 1.30 -0.76 2.41
CA ILE A 96 1.58 0.47 1.66
C ILE A 96 2.19 1.49 2.62
N ILE A 97 3.30 2.07 2.20
CA ILE A 97 4.03 3.08 2.98
C ILE A 97 3.96 4.41 2.22
N ALA A 98 3.48 5.44 2.88
CA ALA A 98 3.34 6.77 2.30
C ALA A 98 3.43 7.86 3.37
N PRO A 99 3.72 9.11 3.01
CA PRO A 99 3.65 10.22 3.96
C PRO A 99 2.23 10.49 4.47
N SER A 100 1.23 10.24 3.63
CA SER A 100 -0.18 10.40 4.03
C SER A 100 -1.10 9.62 3.10
N PHE A 101 -2.33 9.41 3.55
CA PHE A 101 -3.36 8.66 2.82
C PHE A 101 -4.68 9.44 2.85
N GLY A 102 -5.55 9.15 1.89
CA GLY A 102 -6.95 9.56 2.01
C GLY A 102 -7.58 8.84 3.21
N ASP A 103 -8.41 9.56 3.99
CA ASP A 103 -8.96 9.03 5.24
C ASP A 103 -9.81 7.78 5.04
N ILE A 104 -10.68 7.82 4.04
CA ILE A 104 -11.57 6.69 3.75
C ILE A 104 -10.77 5.50 3.23
N PHE A 105 -9.79 5.77 2.37
CA PHE A 105 -8.91 4.73 1.85
C PHE A 105 -8.13 4.06 2.99
N TYR A 106 -7.59 4.84 3.91
CA TYR A 106 -6.87 4.33 5.08
C TYR A 106 -7.74 3.37 5.89
N ALA A 107 -8.97 3.77 6.19
CA ALA A 107 -9.91 2.94 6.93
C ALA A 107 -10.25 1.66 6.17
N ASN A 108 -10.46 1.76 4.85
CA ASN A 108 -10.74 0.59 4.03
C ASN A 108 -9.57 -0.40 3.99
N CYS A 109 -8.34 0.12 3.99
CA CYS A 109 -7.15 -0.75 4.08
C CYS A 109 -7.19 -1.58 5.35
N LEU A 110 -7.39 -0.94 6.49
CA LEU A 110 -7.43 -1.64 7.77
C LEU A 110 -8.54 -2.68 7.82
N ASN A 111 -9.71 -2.35 7.25
CA ASN A 111 -10.84 -3.27 7.24
C ASN A 111 -10.62 -4.48 6.33
N ASN A 112 -9.69 -4.41 5.40
CA ASN A 112 -9.42 -5.46 4.43
C ASN A 112 -8.05 -6.14 4.63
N GLY A 113 -7.38 -5.87 5.74
CA GLY A 113 -6.11 -6.51 6.05
C GLY A 113 -4.91 -5.99 5.26
N LEU A 114 -5.05 -4.84 4.63
CA LEU A 114 -3.96 -4.16 3.97
C LEU A 114 -3.40 -3.12 4.95
N LEU A 115 -2.11 -3.23 5.29
CA LEU A 115 -1.50 -2.38 6.31
C LEU A 115 -1.00 -1.07 5.74
N PRO A 116 -1.61 0.08 6.10
CA PRO A 116 -1.08 1.38 5.72
C PRO A 116 -0.14 1.89 6.82
N ILE A 117 1.05 2.36 6.41
CA ILE A 117 2.03 2.92 7.32
C ILE A 117 2.41 4.31 6.86
N GLU A 118 2.38 5.28 7.77
CA GLU A 118 2.80 6.64 7.48
C GLU A 118 4.20 6.89 8.02
N PHE A 119 5.08 7.34 7.14
CA PHE A 119 6.39 7.88 7.50
C PHE A 119 6.56 9.22 6.83
N ASN A 120 7.17 10.17 7.53
CA ASN A 120 7.42 11.50 7.02
C ASN A 120 8.88 11.88 7.18
N GLY A 121 9.30 12.93 6.46
CA GLY A 121 10.62 13.51 6.61
C GLY A 121 11.75 12.54 6.32
N ALA A 122 12.77 12.56 7.16
CA ALA A 122 13.97 11.75 6.97
C ALA A 122 13.66 10.25 6.98
N GLU A 123 12.76 9.80 7.85
CA GLU A 123 12.39 8.39 7.91
C GLU A 123 11.76 7.91 6.60
N TYR A 124 10.86 8.70 6.03
CA TYR A 124 10.26 8.37 4.74
C TYR A 124 11.33 8.30 3.65
N GLN A 125 12.27 9.23 3.64
CA GLN A 125 13.33 9.23 2.64
C GLN A 125 14.21 7.98 2.73
N LEU A 126 14.49 7.51 3.94
CA LEU A 126 15.25 6.27 4.13
C LEU A 126 14.50 5.06 3.58
N VAL A 127 13.19 5.00 3.81
CA VAL A 127 12.36 3.90 3.30
C VAL A 127 12.29 3.94 1.78
N MET A 128 12.09 5.13 1.20
CA MET A 128 12.03 5.27 -0.25
C MET A 128 13.36 4.93 -0.89
N GLN A 129 14.48 5.29 -0.26
CA GLN A 129 15.80 4.93 -0.75
C GLN A 129 15.98 3.41 -0.76
N ALA A 130 15.60 2.72 0.31
CA ALA A 130 15.67 1.27 0.37
C ALA A 130 14.83 0.63 -0.75
N ALA A 131 13.65 1.17 -1.02
CA ALA A 131 12.80 0.71 -2.12
C ALA A 131 13.48 0.92 -3.49
N ASN A 132 14.04 2.12 -3.71
CA ASN A 132 14.72 2.43 -4.97
C ASN A 132 15.95 1.55 -5.20
N GLU A 133 16.60 1.10 -4.14
CA GLU A 133 17.76 0.22 -4.22
C GLU A 133 17.39 -1.25 -4.21
N ALA A 134 16.08 -1.56 -4.23
CA ALA A 134 15.55 -2.92 -4.21
C ALA A 134 16.05 -3.74 -3.01
N GLU A 135 16.23 -3.09 -1.87
CA GLU A 135 16.60 -3.77 -0.64
C GLU A 135 15.39 -4.44 -0.01
N PRO A 136 15.52 -5.67 0.51
CA PRO A 136 14.42 -6.30 1.25
C PRO A 136 14.05 -5.47 2.48
N ILE A 137 12.76 -5.30 2.67
CA ILE A 137 12.20 -4.60 3.83
C ILE A 137 11.38 -5.60 4.64
N THR A 138 11.59 -5.60 5.96
CA THR A 138 10.83 -6.44 6.87
C THR A 138 9.93 -5.57 7.74
N ILE A 139 8.65 -5.89 7.74
CA ILE A 139 7.64 -5.25 8.57
C ILE A 139 7.23 -6.24 9.66
N ASP A 140 7.38 -5.85 10.91
CA ASP A 140 6.95 -6.67 12.06
C ASP A 140 5.82 -5.94 12.77
N LEU A 141 4.63 -6.52 12.72
CA LEU A 141 3.44 -5.89 13.30
C LEU A 141 3.47 -5.93 14.82
N ALA A 142 4.00 -7.00 15.41
CA ALA A 142 4.01 -7.15 16.87
C ALA A 142 4.87 -6.08 17.54
N THR A 143 6.04 -5.81 16.99
CA THR A 143 6.97 -4.80 17.50
C THR A 143 6.78 -3.43 16.86
N GLN A 144 5.95 -3.35 15.84
CA GLN A 144 5.73 -2.13 15.04
C GLN A 144 7.05 -1.55 14.54
N THR A 145 7.87 -2.41 13.93
CA THR A 145 9.16 -2.02 13.38
C THR A 145 9.22 -2.28 11.88
N LEU A 146 9.94 -1.42 11.19
CA LEU A 146 10.35 -1.60 9.81
C LEU A 146 11.87 -1.66 9.79
N THR A 147 12.41 -2.74 9.22
CA THR A 147 13.86 -2.90 9.09
C THR A 147 14.26 -3.11 7.64
N ALA A 148 15.40 -2.54 7.27
CA ALA A 148 16.10 -2.80 6.01
C ALA A 148 17.58 -2.81 6.34
N SER A 149 18.47 -2.99 5.35
CA SER A 149 19.90 -3.26 5.60
C SER A 149 20.53 -2.44 6.73
N ASN A 150 20.32 -1.14 6.72
CA ASN A 150 20.99 -0.22 7.65
C ASN A 150 20.02 0.62 8.47
N ILE A 151 18.72 0.30 8.43
CA ILE A 151 17.72 1.09 9.13
C ILE A 151 16.81 0.20 9.98
N CYS A 152 16.37 0.74 11.10
CA CYS A 152 15.36 0.15 11.94
C CYS A 152 14.48 1.28 12.44
N LEU A 153 13.23 1.31 12.00
CA LEU A 153 12.30 2.39 12.28
C LEU A 153 11.08 1.87 13.03
N LEU A 154 10.60 2.65 13.98
CA LEU A 154 9.34 2.40 14.66
C LEU A 154 8.22 3.12 13.92
N TYR A 155 7.07 2.49 13.81
CA TYR A 155 5.90 3.12 13.22
C TYR A 155 4.69 2.98 14.14
N THR A 156 3.66 3.81 13.92
CA THR A 156 2.47 3.88 14.74
C THR A 156 1.20 3.63 13.95
N SER A 157 1.24 2.74 12.98
CA SER A 157 0.03 2.39 12.23
C SER A 157 -0.80 1.40 13.05
N PRO A 158 -2.08 1.67 13.32
CA PRO A 158 -2.92 0.72 14.05
C PRO A 158 -3.21 -0.50 13.20
N SER A 159 -3.15 -1.69 13.83
CA SER A 159 -3.70 -2.89 13.22
C SER A 159 -5.22 -2.80 13.25
N PRO A 160 -5.95 -3.63 12.50
CA PRO A 160 -7.41 -3.65 12.62
C PRO A 160 -7.90 -3.87 14.06
N ARG A 161 -7.15 -4.62 14.84
CA ARG A 161 -7.44 -4.83 16.26
C ARG A 161 -7.22 -3.56 17.07
N ASP A 162 -6.11 -2.89 16.86
CA ASP A 162 -5.76 -1.67 17.61
C ASP A 162 -6.71 -0.52 17.27
N LYS A 163 -7.15 -0.45 16.03
CA LYS A 163 -8.15 0.54 15.62
C LYS A 163 -9.43 0.43 16.46
N ARG A 164 -9.88 -0.79 16.73
CA ARG A 164 -11.04 -1.01 17.58
C ARG A 164 -10.80 -0.55 19.01
N GLN A 165 -9.63 -0.82 19.54
CA GLN A 165 -9.26 -0.39 20.89
C GLN A 165 -9.15 1.13 21.00
N SER A 166 -8.55 1.76 20.02
CA SER A 166 -8.37 3.22 20.04
C SER A 166 -9.68 3.99 19.93
N ARG A 167 -10.75 3.38 19.42
CA ARG A 167 -12.07 4.00 19.40
C ARG A 167 -12.73 4.05 20.77
N MET A 168 -12.44 3.07 21.61
CA MET A 168 -13.04 2.98 22.94
C MET A 168 -12.52 4.06 23.88
N PRO A 169 -11.22 4.29 23.97
CA PRO A 169 -10.72 5.34 24.85
C PRO A 169 -11.16 6.74 24.45
N SER A 170 -11.34 7.00 23.19
CA SER A 170 -11.72 8.32 22.73
C SER A 170 -13.14 8.70 23.16
N SER A 171 -13.92 7.75 23.58
CA SER A 171 -15.26 7.99 24.08
C SER A 171 -15.28 8.34 25.55
N ALA A 172 -14.19 8.24 26.22
CA ALA A 172 -14.07 8.54 27.64
C ALA A 172 -13.89 10.02 27.91
#